data_82de2f7f1c9e222e60548cdb57027452
#
_entry.id   82de2f7f1c9e222e60548cdb57027452
#
_cell.length_a   1.000
_cell.length_b   1.000
_cell.length_c   1.000
_cell.angle_alpha   90.00
_cell.angle_beta   90.00
_cell.angle_gamma   90.00
#
_symmetry.space_group_name_H-M   'P 1'
#
loop_
_entity.id
_entity.type
_entity.pdbx_description
1 polymer ?
#
loop_
_entity_poly.entity_id
_entity_poly.type
_entity_poly.pdbx_seq_one_letter_code
_entity_poly.pdbx_strand_id
1 'polypeptide(L)'
;MPRRGENIYKRKDGRWEGRSLKSDGRYRYFYSKTYKGVKEKMKNYQEIQESAREKSSWNGNDVCCLFEVWLEDTALRVKPSTYESYYRCMNNYVIPFFKEEENQQITEDSVFCFVKMIRENTGLADSSKKKYLTIFKIALKEILKGAPEGLSIIEQVKVPKPEDKEVKVFSLKEQRLIENAALNSKDKRATGIILSFYTGIRLGELCSLKWGDIDMEAGTLSIARTVSRIKRFEEGENKTSLQVGAPKSRKSLRKMPLPDFLLKMSEERGISHASPDHYIFSDGDTPLDPRCFQKLYKKLLKEAHVQDRKFHAIRHTFATRALEMGVDVKTISELLGHSSVSITLNVYSHSLMEQKKAAIEKFNHMYLLNMETAAIAPDPVPAFKKIT
;
A
#
# COMPACT_ATOMS: atom_id res chain seq x y z
N MET A 1 27.23 -29.86 7.70
CA MET A 1 26.16 -30.68 8.35
C MET A 1 25.62 -29.89 9.54
N PRO A 2 24.29 -29.79 9.74
CA PRO A 2 23.75 -29.14 10.95
C PRO A 2 24.16 -29.95 12.18
N ARG A 3 24.59 -29.25 13.25
CA ARG A 3 24.87 -29.91 14.53
C ARG A 3 23.57 -30.50 15.08
N ARG A 4 23.63 -31.76 15.57
CA ARG A 4 22.48 -32.40 16.21
C ARG A 4 21.96 -31.50 17.35
N GLY A 5 20.68 -31.06 17.27
CA GLY A 5 20.04 -30.21 18.27
C GLY A 5 19.63 -28.81 17.81
N GLU A 6 20.16 -28.28 16.71
CA GLU A 6 19.75 -26.99 16.17
C GLU A 6 18.70 -27.23 15.07
N ASN A 7 17.46 -26.80 15.27
CA ASN A 7 16.36 -26.90 14.30
C ASN A 7 16.52 -25.90 13.15
N ILE A 8 17.74 -25.85 12.54
CA ILE A 8 18.10 -24.94 11.43
C ILE A 8 18.61 -25.76 10.26
N TYR A 9 18.06 -25.55 9.06
CA TYR A 9 18.45 -26.24 7.84
C TYR A 9 18.39 -25.34 6.62
N LYS A 10 19.18 -25.68 5.59
CA LYS A 10 19.23 -24.95 4.32
C LYS A 10 18.16 -25.48 3.37
N ARG A 11 17.32 -24.62 2.85
CA ARG A 11 16.26 -24.94 1.89
C ARG A 11 16.81 -25.10 0.47
N LYS A 12 16.06 -25.74 -0.40
CA LYS A 12 16.39 -25.87 -1.83
C LYS A 12 16.46 -24.51 -2.56
N ASP A 13 15.76 -23.46 -2.04
CA ASP A 13 15.79 -22.11 -2.57
C ASP A 13 17.01 -21.27 -2.09
N GLY A 14 17.98 -21.92 -1.44
CA GLY A 14 19.22 -21.31 -0.96
C GLY A 14 19.11 -20.56 0.37
N ARG A 15 17.91 -20.33 0.90
CA ARG A 15 17.70 -19.68 2.20
C ARG A 15 17.86 -20.66 3.35
N TRP A 16 18.22 -20.14 4.50
CA TRP A 16 18.22 -20.89 5.75
C TRP A 16 16.86 -20.75 6.45
N GLU A 17 16.36 -21.83 6.97
CA GLU A 17 15.14 -21.92 7.76
C GLU A 17 15.45 -22.49 9.14
N GLY A 18 14.99 -21.81 10.18
CA GLY A 18 15.00 -22.28 11.55
C GLY A 18 13.57 -22.40 12.08
N ARG A 19 13.33 -23.32 13.00
CA ARG A 19 12.03 -23.49 13.63
C ARG A 19 12.15 -23.60 15.14
N SER A 20 11.28 -22.90 15.85
CA SER A 20 11.15 -22.94 17.30
C SER A 20 9.73 -23.40 17.66
N LEU A 21 9.62 -24.24 18.68
CA LEU A 21 8.33 -24.69 19.20
C LEU A 21 7.70 -23.58 20.02
N LYS A 22 6.43 -23.28 19.76
CA LYS A 22 5.62 -22.34 20.55
C LYS A 22 4.97 -23.06 21.74
N SER A 23 4.49 -22.28 22.72
CA SER A 23 3.70 -22.80 23.86
C SER A 23 2.41 -23.52 23.44
N ASP A 24 1.87 -23.21 22.25
CA ASP A 24 0.68 -23.87 21.68
C ASP A 24 0.97 -25.18 20.91
N GLY A 25 2.21 -25.71 21.00
CA GLY A 25 2.63 -26.92 20.32
C GLY A 25 2.90 -26.79 18.84
N ARG A 26 2.74 -25.60 18.25
CA ARG A 26 3.01 -25.34 16.84
C ARG A 26 4.43 -24.80 16.63
N TYR A 27 4.98 -25.03 15.43
CA TYR A 27 6.29 -24.49 15.09
C TYR A 27 6.18 -23.07 14.55
N ARG A 28 7.12 -22.21 14.96
CA ARG A 28 7.41 -20.93 14.36
C ARG A 28 8.62 -21.05 13.46
N TYR A 29 8.56 -20.48 12.26
CA TYR A 29 9.59 -20.56 11.24
C TYR A 29 10.29 -19.21 11.07
N PHE A 30 11.63 -19.25 10.99
CA PHE A 30 12.49 -18.09 10.79
C PHE A 30 13.29 -18.30 9.51
N TYR A 31 13.44 -17.22 8.71
CA TYR A 31 14.12 -17.28 7.43
C TYR A 31 15.21 -16.23 7.34
N SER A 32 16.39 -16.60 6.79
CA SER A 32 17.47 -15.68 6.47
C SER A 32 18.30 -16.20 5.28
N LYS A 33 19.08 -15.30 4.67
CA LYS A 33 20.07 -15.69 3.64
C LYS A 33 21.27 -16.43 4.25
N THR A 34 21.53 -16.26 5.54
CA THR A 34 22.67 -16.84 6.25
C THR A 34 22.24 -17.66 7.45
N TYR A 35 23.01 -18.70 7.78
CA TYR A 35 22.82 -19.51 8.99
C TYR A 35 22.87 -18.65 10.27
N LYS A 36 23.87 -17.75 10.35
CA LYS A 36 24.05 -16.84 11.50
C LYS A 36 22.80 -15.96 11.70
N GLY A 37 22.24 -15.42 10.62
CA GLY A 37 21.06 -14.58 10.70
C GLY A 37 19.76 -15.33 11.09
N VAL A 38 19.64 -16.64 10.80
CA VAL A 38 18.52 -17.45 11.35
C VAL A 38 18.73 -17.71 12.83
N LYS A 39 19.95 -18.07 13.23
CA LYS A 39 20.29 -18.36 14.62
C LYS A 39 20.07 -17.15 15.52
N GLU A 40 20.47 -15.96 15.06
CA GLU A 40 20.25 -14.69 15.76
C GLU A 40 18.75 -14.39 15.93
N LYS A 41 17.95 -14.56 14.88
CA LYS A 41 16.49 -14.40 14.95
C LYS A 41 15.83 -15.37 15.91
N MET A 42 16.30 -16.62 15.97
CA MET A 42 15.78 -17.63 16.90
C MET A 42 16.20 -17.30 18.34
N LYS A 43 17.44 -16.83 18.55
CA LYS A 43 17.95 -16.44 19.86
C LYS A 43 17.16 -15.25 20.41
N ASN A 44 17.02 -14.19 19.63
CA ASN A 44 16.21 -13.01 20.01
C ASN A 44 14.75 -13.41 20.33
N TYR A 45 14.18 -14.36 19.58
CA TYR A 45 12.83 -14.85 19.88
C TYR A 45 12.78 -15.62 21.22
N GLN A 46 13.79 -16.44 21.53
CA GLN A 46 13.87 -17.15 22.80
C GLN A 46 14.07 -16.19 23.98
N GLU A 47 14.94 -15.20 23.84
CA GLU A 47 15.16 -14.16 24.86
C GLU A 47 13.89 -13.36 25.16
N ILE A 48 13.11 -13.02 24.12
CA ILE A 48 11.81 -12.35 24.28
C ILE A 48 10.81 -13.28 24.96
N GLN A 49 10.79 -14.58 24.62
CA GLN A 49 9.89 -15.54 25.26
C GLN A 49 10.28 -15.80 26.72
N GLU A 50 11.56 -15.82 27.04
CA GLU A 50 12.06 -15.94 28.41
C GLU A 50 11.76 -14.69 29.22
N SER A 51 12.02 -13.50 28.69
CA SER A 51 11.67 -12.24 29.34
C SER A 51 10.15 -12.06 29.49
N ALA A 52 9.35 -12.57 28.54
CA ALA A 52 7.89 -12.60 28.66
C ALA A 52 7.42 -13.62 29.72
N ARG A 53 8.10 -14.75 29.88
CA ARG A 53 7.83 -15.73 30.96
C ARG A 53 8.24 -15.19 32.32
N GLU A 54 9.38 -14.52 32.42
CA GLU A 54 9.81 -13.84 33.64
C GLU A 54 8.87 -12.69 34.02
N LYS A 55 8.43 -11.88 33.05
CA LYS A 55 7.40 -10.85 33.23
C LYS A 55 6.01 -11.44 33.54
N SER A 56 5.67 -12.63 33.06
CA SER A 56 4.41 -13.30 33.38
C SER A 56 4.42 -14.01 34.75
N SER A 57 5.60 -14.28 35.34
CA SER A 57 5.74 -14.73 36.73
C SER A 57 5.64 -13.56 37.75
N TRP A 58 5.72 -12.32 37.26
CA TRP A 58 5.42 -11.12 38.03
C TRP A 58 3.93 -10.85 38.00
N ASN A 59 3.26 -11.05 39.13
CA ASN A 59 1.87 -10.76 39.46
C ASN A 59 0.97 -10.50 38.24
N GLY A 60 0.15 -11.49 37.84
CA GLY A 60 -0.64 -11.58 36.60
C GLY A 60 -1.69 -10.49 36.30
N ASN A 61 -1.47 -9.26 36.72
CA ASN A 61 -2.43 -8.14 36.60
C ASN A 61 -1.93 -6.92 35.83
N ASP A 62 -0.69 -6.88 35.34
CA ASP A 62 -0.25 -5.70 34.56
C ASP A 62 -0.62 -5.84 33.07
N VAL A 63 -1.78 -5.33 32.73
CA VAL A 63 -2.30 -5.28 31.36
C VAL A 63 -1.35 -4.55 30.41
N CYS A 64 -0.65 -3.52 30.89
CA CYS A 64 0.32 -2.79 30.07
C CYS A 64 1.47 -3.69 29.63
N CYS A 65 1.95 -4.55 30.54
CA CYS A 65 2.97 -5.54 30.21
C CYS A 65 2.51 -6.49 29.09
N LEU A 66 1.24 -6.93 29.06
CA LEU A 66 0.70 -7.77 28.01
C LEU A 66 0.74 -7.07 26.64
N PHE A 67 0.42 -5.79 26.58
CA PHE A 67 0.50 -4.99 25.35
C PHE A 67 1.95 -4.74 24.92
N GLU A 68 2.87 -4.52 25.84
CA GLU A 68 4.29 -4.34 25.55
C GLU A 68 4.91 -5.62 24.99
N VAL A 69 4.67 -6.77 25.62
CA VAL A 69 5.11 -8.10 25.12
C VAL A 69 4.53 -8.40 23.75
N TRP A 70 3.23 -8.10 23.54
CA TRP A 70 2.61 -8.27 22.22
C TRP A 70 3.29 -7.39 21.18
N LEU A 71 3.65 -6.15 21.53
CA LEU A 71 4.30 -5.22 20.63
C LEU A 71 5.72 -5.69 20.27
N GLU A 72 6.50 -6.18 21.25
CA GLU A 72 7.83 -6.74 21.04
C GLU A 72 7.79 -7.97 20.10
N ASP A 73 6.88 -8.92 20.34
CA ASP A 73 6.71 -10.09 19.46
C ASP A 73 6.27 -9.68 18.04
N THR A 74 5.43 -8.67 17.94
CA THR A 74 4.97 -8.13 16.65
C THR A 74 6.11 -7.51 15.85
N ALA A 75 7.10 -6.88 16.49
CA ALA A 75 8.27 -6.30 15.80
C ALA A 75 9.02 -7.33 14.96
N LEU A 76 9.05 -8.58 15.37
CA LEU A 76 9.72 -9.68 14.67
C LEU A 76 8.89 -10.25 13.49
N ARG A 77 7.58 -9.98 13.46
CA ARG A 77 6.64 -10.62 12.52
C ARG A 77 6.23 -9.73 11.37
N VAL A 78 6.16 -8.42 11.59
CA VAL A 78 5.61 -7.49 10.61
C VAL A 78 6.68 -6.64 9.95
N LYS A 79 6.32 -6.00 8.84
CA LYS A 79 7.22 -5.03 8.19
C LYS A 79 7.42 -3.81 9.09
N PRO A 80 8.61 -3.17 9.08
CA PRO A 80 8.90 -1.99 9.92
C PRO A 80 7.87 -0.87 9.84
N SER A 81 7.32 -0.60 8.65
CA SER A 81 6.26 0.41 8.46
C SER A 81 4.91 0.02 9.08
N THR A 82 4.63 -1.26 9.24
CA THR A 82 3.45 -1.77 9.96
C THR A 82 3.69 -1.68 11.45
N TYR A 83 4.87 -2.10 11.90
CA TYR A 83 5.30 -1.99 13.29
C TYR A 83 5.24 -0.55 13.80
N GLU A 84 5.74 0.43 13.03
CA GLU A 84 5.60 1.86 13.39
C GLU A 84 4.15 2.25 13.69
N SER A 85 3.21 1.72 12.92
CA SER A 85 1.79 2.00 13.14
C SER A 85 1.25 1.36 14.42
N TYR A 86 1.70 0.14 14.72
CA TYR A 86 1.35 -0.59 15.93
C TYR A 86 1.97 0.07 17.16
N TYR A 87 3.25 0.38 17.10
CA TYR A 87 3.97 1.12 18.14
C TYR A 87 3.27 2.44 18.49
N ARG A 88 2.91 3.24 17.46
CA ARG A 88 2.22 4.50 17.68
C ARG A 88 0.85 4.32 18.32
N CYS A 89 0.10 3.31 17.95
CA CYS A 89 -1.20 3.01 18.54
C CYS A 89 -1.05 2.62 20.01
N MET A 90 -0.16 1.68 20.29
CA MET A 90 0.05 1.17 21.66
C MET A 90 0.57 2.26 22.60
N ASN A 91 1.66 2.94 22.23
CA ASN A 91 2.33 3.88 23.13
C ASN A 91 1.60 5.22 23.27
N ASN A 92 0.81 5.65 22.29
CA ASN A 92 0.13 6.94 22.37
C ASN A 92 -1.31 6.84 22.89
N TYR A 93 -1.94 5.65 22.84
CA TYR A 93 -3.36 5.51 23.17
C TYR A 93 -3.65 4.32 24.08
N VAL A 94 -3.20 3.09 23.73
CA VAL A 94 -3.61 1.89 24.48
C VAL A 94 -2.93 1.82 25.83
N ILE A 95 -1.60 1.84 25.86
CA ILE A 95 -0.83 1.74 27.10
C ILE A 95 -1.14 2.89 28.07
N PRO A 96 -1.21 4.18 27.64
CA PRO A 96 -1.60 5.26 28.53
C PRO A 96 -2.98 5.08 29.16
N PHE A 97 -3.97 4.62 28.36
CA PHE A 97 -5.33 4.38 28.86
C PHE A 97 -5.38 3.29 29.93
N PHE A 98 -4.69 2.17 29.69
CA PHE A 98 -4.66 1.04 30.62
C PHE A 98 -3.69 1.23 31.80
N LYS A 99 -2.91 2.33 31.83
CA LYS A 99 -2.12 2.75 33.00
C LYS A 99 -2.96 3.48 34.05
N GLU A 100 -4.11 4.03 33.69
CA GLU A 100 -5.03 4.67 34.60
C GLU A 100 -5.60 3.64 35.62
N GLU A 101 -5.70 4.01 36.87
CA GLU A 101 -6.10 3.09 37.96
C GLU A 101 -7.45 2.39 37.71
N GLU A 102 -8.37 3.10 37.06
CA GLU A 102 -9.70 2.59 36.75
C GLU A 102 -9.71 1.55 35.62
N ASN A 103 -8.63 1.45 34.83
CA ASN A 103 -8.58 0.68 33.57
C ASN A 103 -7.56 -0.47 33.60
N GLN A 104 -7.02 -0.85 34.75
CA GLN A 104 -5.92 -1.82 34.89
C GLN A 104 -6.28 -3.28 34.52
N GLN A 105 -7.50 -3.54 34.05
CA GLN A 105 -7.95 -4.87 33.63
C GLN A 105 -8.60 -4.81 32.23
N ILE A 106 -8.41 -5.88 31.45
CA ILE A 106 -9.10 -6.03 30.16
C ILE A 106 -10.48 -6.66 30.44
N THR A 107 -11.47 -5.81 30.60
CA THR A 107 -12.89 -6.17 30.76
C THR A 107 -13.72 -5.63 29.59
N GLU A 108 -14.97 -6.06 29.47
CA GLU A 108 -15.89 -5.49 28.46
C GLU A 108 -16.04 -3.98 28.66
N ASP A 109 -16.15 -3.51 29.90
CA ASP A 109 -16.34 -2.10 30.23
C ASP A 109 -15.10 -1.27 29.90
N SER A 110 -13.89 -1.70 30.30
CA SER A 110 -12.65 -0.96 29.98
C SER A 110 -12.40 -0.91 28.46
N VAL A 111 -12.69 -1.98 27.75
CA VAL A 111 -12.59 -2.01 26.27
C VAL A 111 -13.65 -1.11 25.62
N PHE A 112 -14.87 -1.10 26.13
CA PHE A 112 -15.92 -0.19 25.67
C PHE A 112 -15.52 1.27 25.90
N CYS A 113 -15.01 1.62 27.08
CA CYS A 113 -14.52 2.97 27.40
C CYS A 113 -13.36 3.39 26.47
N PHE A 114 -12.40 2.50 26.21
CA PHE A 114 -11.33 2.79 25.25
C PHE A 114 -11.86 3.05 23.84
N VAL A 115 -12.78 2.21 23.35
CA VAL A 115 -13.40 2.38 22.02
C VAL A 115 -14.14 3.72 21.94
N LYS A 116 -14.87 4.09 22.98
CA LYS A 116 -15.57 5.38 23.09
C LYS A 116 -14.57 6.53 23.04
N MET A 117 -13.53 6.50 23.85
CA MET A 117 -12.46 7.51 23.88
C MET A 117 -11.83 7.73 22.49
N ILE A 118 -11.49 6.66 21.76
CA ILE A 118 -10.94 6.79 20.41
C ILE A 118 -11.96 7.36 19.41
N ARG A 119 -13.24 6.99 19.53
CA ARG A 119 -14.30 7.48 18.62
C ARG A 119 -14.60 8.96 18.83
N GLU A 120 -14.64 9.41 20.07
CA GLU A 120 -14.95 10.79 20.44
C GLU A 120 -13.76 11.74 20.28
N ASN A 121 -12.54 11.20 20.08
CA ASN A 121 -11.35 12.02 19.90
C ASN A 121 -11.44 12.88 18.64
N THR A 122 -11.64 14.17 18.80
CA THR A 122 -11.77 15.16 17.71
C THR A 122 -10.45 15.45 17.00
N GLY A 123 -9.31 15.18 17.63
CA GLY A 123 -7.97 15.35 17.04
C GLY A 123 -7.59 14.22 16.06
N LEU A 124 -8.38 13.14 15.97
CA LEU A 124 -8.13 12.02 15.09
C LEU A 124 -9.05 12.01 13.88
N ALA A 125 -8.46 11.89 12.69
CA ALA A 125 -9.24 11.61 11.49
C ALA A 125 -9.88 10.20 11.56
N ASP A 126 -11.06 10.01 10.95
CA ASP A 126 -11.83 8.75 10.99
C ASP A 126 -11.03 7.55 10.49
N SER A 127 -10.20 7.75 9.47
CA SER A 127 -9.27 6.72 8.97
C SER A 127 -8.24 6.29 10.02
N SER A 128 -7.80 7.22 10.89
CA SER A 128 -6.89 6.94 12.01
C SER A 128 -7.61 6.22 13.14
N LYS A 129 -8.84 6.65 13.47
CA LYS A 129 -9.70 5.96 14.44
C LYS A 129 -9.93 4.51 14.04
N LYS A 130 -10.36 4.29 12.78
CA LYS A 130 -10.50 2.94 12.23
C LYS A 130 -9.23 2.12 12.35
N LYS A 131 -8.09 2.70 11.98
CA LYS A 131 -6.79 2.02 12.02
C LYS A 131 -6.42 1.62 13.44
N TYR A 132 -6.54 2.51 14.40
CA TYR A 132 -6.19 2.25 15.80
C TYR A 132 -7.10 1.21 16.44
N LEU A 133 -8.40 1.29 16.22
CA LEU A 133 -9.34 0.27 16.70
C LEU A 133 -9.09 -1.10 16.04
N THR A 134 -8.67 -1.13 14.77
CA THR A 134 -8.27 -2.38 14.11
C THR A 134 -7.02 -2.98 14.74
N ILE A 135 -6.00 -2.17 15.03
CA ILE A 135 -4.77 -2.60 15.69
C ILE A 135 -5.07 -3.12 17.10
N PHE A 136 -5.85 -2.39 17.87
CA PHE A 136 -6.29 -2.80 19.22
C PHE A 136 -7.03 -4.13 19.18
N LYS A 137 -7.96 -4.30 18.24
CA LYS A 137 -8.68 -5.57 18.05
C LYS A 137 -7.75 -6.75 17.71
N ILE A 138 -6.70 -6.50 16.92
CA ILE A 138 -5.68 -7.52 16.60
C ILE A 138 -4.90 -7.90 17.86
N ALA A 139 -4.48 -6.93 18.66
CA ALA A 139 -3.77 -7.16 19.91
C ALA A 139 -4.63 -7.97 20.90
N LEU A 140 -5.88 -7.56 21.13
CA LEU A 140 -6.80 -8.29 22.01
C LEU A 140 -7.02 -9.75 21.56
N LYS A 141 -7.17 -9.99 20.24
CA LYS A 141 -7.32 -11.34 19.71
C LYS A 141 -6.13 -12.26 20.01
N GLU A 142 -4.93 -11.71 20.07
CA GLU A 142 -3.73 -12.48 20.38
C GLU A 142 -3.55 -12.65 21.90
N ILE A 143 -3.78 -11.59 22.67
CA ILE A 143 -3.62 -11.57 24.14
C ILE A 143 -4.68 -12.46 24.81
N LEU A 144 -5.95 -12.31 24.41
CA LEU A 144 -7.08 -13.05 25.01
C LEU A 144 -7.32 -14.43 24.38
N LYS A 145 -6.36 -14.93 23.59
CA LYS A 145 -6.50 -16.23 22.93
C LYS A 145 -6.57 -17.36 23.95
N GLY A 146 -7.74 -18.02 24.02
CA GLY A 146 -8.01 -19.11 24.97
C GLY A 146 -8.63 -18.65 26.30
N ALA A 147 -8.83 -17.37 26.50
CA ALA A 147 -9.60 -16.86 27.64
C ALA A 147 -11.11 -17.10 27.43
N PRO A 148 -11.86 -17.60 28.42
CA PRO A 148 -13.29 -17.90 28.28
C PRO A 148 -14.12 -16.69 27.85
N GLU A 149 -13.84 -15.51 28.37
CA GLU A 149 -14.53 -14.24 28.09
C GLU A 149 -13.92 -13.46 26.92
N GLY A 150 -12.86 -13.99 26.30
CA GLY A 150 -12.09 -13.27 25.28
C GLY A 150 -12.91 -12.89 24.05
N LEU A 151 -13.91 -13.68 23.67
CA LEU A 151 -14.76 -13.40 22.51
C LEU A 151 -15.70 -12.23 22.76
N SER A 152 -16.39 -12.19 23.93
CA SER A 152 -17.32 -11.11 24.28
C SER A 152 -16.60 -9.77 24.39
N ILE A 153 -15.41 -9.77 25.00
CA ILE A 153 -14.55 -8.59 25.12
C ILE A 153 -14.12 -8.07 23.73
N ILE A 154 -13.69 -8.96 22.82
CA ILE A 154 -13.26 -8.57 21.46
C ILE A 154 -14.42 -8.03 20.62
N GLU A 155 -15.65 -8.50 20.85
CA GLU A 155 -16.85 -8.04 20.15
C GLU A 155 -17.21 -6.58 20.48
N GLN A 156 -16.82 -6.08 21.66
CA GLN A 156 -16.98 -4.66 22.02
C GLN A 156 -16.19 -3.74 21.07
N VAL A 157 -15.11 -4.25 20.44
CA VAL A 157 -14.34 -3.44 19.48
C VAL A 157 -15.05 -3.38 18.13
N LYS A 158 -16.05 -2.48 18.05
CA LYS A 158 -16.77 -2.17 16.80
C LYS A 158 -15.95 -1.18 15.99
N VAL A 159 -15.28 -1.66 14.93
CA VAL A 159 -14.49 -0.81 14.01
C VAL A 159 -15.44 -0.07 13.06
N PRO A 160 -15.40 1.27 12.99
CA PRO A 160 -16.27 2.04 12.11
C PRO A 160 -15.99 1.73 10.65
N LYS A 161 -17.05 1.63 9.83
CA LYS A 161 -16.90 1.66 8.38
C LYS A 161 -16.61 3.10 7.98
N PRO A 162 -15.53 3.39 7.22
CA PRO A 162 -15.31 4.74 6.71
C PRO A 162 -16.42 5.06 5.70
N GLU A 163 -16.83 6.30 5.68
CA GLU A 163 -17.62 6.82 4.56
C GLU A 163 -16.77 6.76 3.28
N ASP A 164 -17.40 6.38 2.17
CA ASP A 164 -16.76 6.41 0.87
C ASP A 164 -16.57 7.88 0.46
N LYS A 165 -15.34 8.37 0.65
CA LYS A 165 -14.98 9.73 0.25
C LYS A 165 -14.70 9.75 -1.25
N GLU A 166 -15.35 10.69 -1.94
CA GLU A 166 -15.09 10.94 -3.35
C GLU A 166 -13.60 11.16 -3.60
N VAL A 167 -13.09 10.48 -4.62
CA VAL A 167 -11.67 10.53 -4.98
C VAL A 167 -11.43 11.81 -5.77
N LYS A 168 -10.70 12.74 -5.17
CA LYS A 168 -10.34 14.00 -5.83
C LYS A 168 -9.28 13.76 -6.89
N VAL A 169 -9.64 13.96 -8.16
CA VAL A 169 -8.77 13.90 -9.34
C VAL A 169 -8.47 15.31 -9.85
N PHE A 170 -7.40 15.47 -10.62
CA PHE A 170 -7.13 16.72 -11.32
C PHE A 170 -7.94 16.81 -12.62
N SER A 171 -8.52 17.98 -12.91
CA SER A 171 -9.09 18.28 -14.22
C SER A 171 -7.99 18.32 -15.29
N LEU A 172 -8.35 18.22 -16.57
CA LEU A 172 -7.38 18.36 -17.67
C LEU A 172 -6.66 19.70 -17.65
N LYS A 173 -7.36 20.77 -17.28
CA LYS A 173 -6.78 22.11 -17.14
C LYS A 173 -5.75 22.16 -16.01
N GLU A 174 -6.10 21.61 -14.83
CA GLU A 174 -5.19 21.56 -13.68
C GLU A 174 -3.95 20.70 -13.99
N GLN A 175 -4.14 19.54 -14.63
CA GLN A 175 -3.04 18.67 -15.04
C GLN A 175 -2.05 19.41 -15.95
N ARG A 176 -2.54 20.10 -17.01
CA ARG A 176 -1.72 20.88 -17.93
C ARG A 176 -0.94 21.99 -17.22
N LEU A 177 -1.56 22.69 -16.27
CA LEU A 177 -0.90 23.71 -15.47
C LEU A 177 0.24 23.14 -14.63
N ILE A 178 0.03 21.99 -14.01
CA ILE A 178 1.04 21.28 -13.21
C ILE A 178 2.19 20.79 -14.11
N GLU A 179 1.88 20.19 -15.25
CA GLU A 179 2.87 19.71 -16.23
C GLU A 179 3.72 20.89 -16.75
N ASN A 180 3.12 22.02 -17.09
CA ASN A 180 3.85 23.23 -17.50
C ASN A 180 4.76 23.76 -16.38
N ALA A 181 4.29 23.80 -15.13
CA ALA A 181 5.11 24.19 -14.00
C ALA A 181 6.28 23.21 -13.80
N ALA A 182 6.06 21.92 -14.02
CA ALA A 182 7.10 20.91 -13.91
C ALA A 182 8.15 21.02 -15.03
N LEU A 183 7.74 21.27 -16.28
CA LEU A 183 8.64 21.45 -17.42
C LEU A 183 9.50 22.72 -17.28
N ASN A 184 8.93 23.80 -16.78
CA ASN A 184 9.64 25.06 -16.58
C ASN A 184 10.46 25.11 -15.28
N SER A 185 10.41 24.06 -14.46
CA SER A 185 11.13 23.99 -13.20
C SER A 185 12.64 23.78 -13.42
N LYS A 186 13.46 24.58 -12.73
CA LYS A 186 14.92 24.35 -12.67
C LYS A 186 15.29 23.04 -11.94
N ASP A 187 14.39 22.50 -11.15
CA ASP A 187 14.59 21.26 -10.42
C ASP A 187 14.29 20.04 -11.33
N LYS A 188 15.35 19.36 -11.77
CA LYS A 188 15.23 18.20 -12.66
C LYS A 188 14.31 17.09 -12.11
N ARG A 189 14.08 17.05 -10.79
CA ARG A 189 13.17 16.07 -10.17
C ARG A 189 11.70 16.31 -10.53
N ALA A 190 11.35 17.51 -10.98
CA ALA A 190 9.99 17.87 -11.38
C ALA A 190 9.45 17.00 -12.52
N THR A 191 10.31 16.47 -13.40
CA THR A 191 9.93 15.53 -14.47
C THR A 191 9.30 14.24 -13.93
N GLY A 192 9.59 13.87 -12.68
CA GLY A 192 8.94 12.76 -12.00
C GLY A 192 7.42 12.94 -11.80
N ILE A 193 6.95 14.20 -11.79
CA ILE A 193 5.50 14.50 -11.73
C ILE A 193 4.86 14.14 -13.07
N ILE A 194 5.51 14.49 -14.19
CA ILE A 194 5.05 14.14 -15.53
C ILE A 194 5.02 12.61 -15.68
N LEU A 195 6.13 11.95 -15.35
CA LEU A 195 6.17 10.47 -15.34
C LEU A 195 5.01 9.89 -14.53
N SER A 196 4.68 10.47 -13.38
CA SER A 196 3.62 9.98 -12.53
C SER A 196 2.22 10.15 -13.11
N PHE A 197 1.96 11.22 -13.86
CA PHE A 197 0.67 11.43 -14.55
C PHE A 197 0.42 10.39 -15.65
N TYR A 198 1.46 9.89 -16.29
CA TYR A 198 1.33 8.94 -17.42
C TYR A 198 1.65 7.48 -17.08
N THR A 199 2.00 7.20 -15.83
CA THR A 199 2.27 5.83 -15.35
C THR A 199 1.46 5.43 -14.13
N GLY A 200 0.89 6.40 -13.42
CA GLY A 200 0.20 6.15 -12.16
C GLY A 200 1.10 5.55 -11.06
N ILE A 201 2.41 5.71 -11.16
CA ILE A 201 3.40 5.18 -10.20
C ILE A 201 3.16 5.71 -8.78
N ARG A 202 3.42 4.88 -7.75
CA ARG A 202 3.35 5.35 -6.36
C ARG A 202 4.57 6.18 -6.01
N LEU A 203 4.41 7.15 -5.10
CA LEU A 203 5.50 8.04 -4.67
C LEU A 203 6.76 7.28 -4.23
N GLY A 204 6.61 6.24 -3.41
CA GLY A 204 7.75 5.45 -2.96
C GLY A 204 8.41 4.63 -4.08
N GLU A 205 7.65 4.20 -5.08
CA GLU A 205 8.15 3.54 -6.29
C GLU A 205 8.94 4.55 -7.14
N LEU A 206 8.37 5.74 -7.39
CA LEU A 206 9.01 6.85 -8.11
C LEU A 206 10.36 7.22 -7.49
N CYS A 207 10.38 7.46 -6.17
CA CYS A 207 11.59 7.87 -5.45
C CYS A 207 12.67 6.79 -5.40
N SER A 208 12.36 5.55 -5.77
CA SER A 208 13.29 4.42 -5.81
C SER A 208 13.66 3.95 -7.21
N LEU A 209 13.25 4.69 -8.26
CA LEU A 209 13.59 4.35 -9.64
C LEU A 209 15.07 4.55 -9.91
N LYS A 210 15.67 3.57 -10.55
CA LYS A 210 17.04 3.60 -11.07
C LYS A 210 17.02 3.72 -12.59
N TRP A 211 18.10 4.20 -13.18
CA TRP A 211 18.22 4.30 -14.63
C TRP A 211 18.06 2.93 -15.32
N GLY A 212 18.59 1.87 -14.74
CA GLY A 212 18.44 0.51 -15.25
C GLY A 212 17.02 -0.08 -15.15
N ASP A 213 16.07 0.63 -14.55
CA ASP A 213 14.66 0.23 -14.56
C ASP A 213 13.95 0.63 -15.86
N ILE A 214 14.54 1.54 -16.67
CA ILE A 214 14.05 1.96 -17.99
C ILE A 214 14.79 1.17 -19.06
N ASP A 215 14.06 0.44 -19.84
CA ASP A 215 14.52 -0.31 -21.00
C ASP A 215 14.16 0.53 -22.24
N MET A 216 15.17 1.22 -22.79
CA MET A 216 14.98 2.13 -23.92
C MET A 216 14.65 1.38 -25.22
N GLU A 217 15.19 0.17 -25.41
CA GLU A 217 14.96 -0.65 -26.60
C GLU A 217 13.53 -1.23 -26.59
N ALA A 218 13.12 -1.80 -25.46
CA ALA A 218 11.77 -2.34 -25.29
C ALA A 218 10.71 -1.27 -24.99
N GLY A 219 11.09 -0.01 -24.75
CA GLY A 219 10.19 1.08 -24.40
C GLY A 219 9.42 0.84 -23.09
N THR A 220 10.07 0.32 -22.05
CA THR A 220 9.37 -0.13 -20.84
C THR A 220 10.03 0.33 -19.55
N LEU A 221 9.20 0.45 -18.50
CA LEU A 221 9.61 0.76 -17.13
C LEU A 221 9.33 -0.42 -16.20
N SER A 222 10.32 -0.84 -15.44
CA SER A 222 10.24 -1.90 -14.44
C SER A 222 10.09 -1.32 -13.03
N ILE A 223 9.02 -1.68 -12.33
CA ILE A 223 8.79 -1.29 -10.93
C ILE A 223 9.19 -2.45 -10.03
N ALA A 224 10.38 -2.38 -9.48
CA ALA A 224 10.96 -3.46 -8.67
C ALA A 224 11.12 -3.11 -7.17
N ARG A 225 11.09 -1.82 -6.83
CA ARG A 225 11.43 -1.31 -5.49
C ARG A 225 10.45 -0.24 -5.03
N THR A 226 10.47 0.01 -3.73
CA THR A 226 9.81 1.16 -3.12
C THR A 226 10.66 1.67 -1.96
N VAL A 227 10.68 2.99 -1.77
CA VAL A 227 11.33 3.62 -0.61
C VAL A 227 10.27 4.20 0.32
N SER A 228 10.50 4.04 1.60
CA SER A 228 9.71 4.66 2.66
C SER A 228 10.62 5.19 3.76
N ARG A 229 10.20 6.28 4.39
CA ARG A 229 10.85 6.77 5.60
C ARG A 229 10.15 6.12 6.80
N ILE A 230 10.93 5.44 7.63
CA ILE A 230 10.46 4.73 8.81
C ILE A 230 11.09 5.33 10.07
N LYS A 231 10.39 5.23 11.18
CA LYS A 231 10.92 5.59 12.50
C LYS A 231 11.95 4.54 12.94
N ARG A 232 13.08 4.99 13.50
CA ARG A 232 14.00 4.13 14.25
C ARG A 232 13.55 4.09 15.69
N PHE A 233 13.63 2.93 16.31
CA PHE A 233 13.28 2.70 17.72
C PHE A 233 14.53 2.47 18.58
N GLU A 234 15.69 2.34 17.92
CA GLU A 234 16.99 2.25 18.59
C GLU A 234 17.46 3.64 19.03
N GLU A 235 18.17 3.73 20.14
CA GLU A 235 18.79 4.97 20.60
C GLU A 235 19.85 5.43 19.62
N GLY A 236 19.73 6.66 19.11
CA GLY A 236 20.65 7.27 18.17
C GLY A 236 20.15 8.63 17.67
N GLU A 237 21.05 9.42 17.08
CA GLU A 237 20.78 10.79 16.66
C GLU A 237 19.64 10.93 15.61
N ASN A 238 19.46 9.95 14.74
CA ASN A 238 18.50 10.00 13.66
C ASN A 238 17.20 9.23 14.00
N LYS A 239 16.16 9.95 14.37
CA LYS A 239 14.81 9.40 14.67
C LYS A 239 14.13 8.66 13.50
N THR A 240 14.62 8.80 12.26
CA THR A 240 14.04 8.18 11.07
C THR A 240 15.12 7.80 10.05
N SER A 241 14.87 6.72 9.26
CA SER A 241 15.74 6.31 8.16
C SER A 241 14.94 6.06 6.89
N LEU A 242 15.62 6.15 5.73
CA LEU A 242 15.06 5.68 4.47
C LEU A 242 15.27 4.17 4.36
N GLN A 243 14.19 3.46 4.10
CA GLN A 243 14.24 2.03 3.84
C GLN A 243 13.79 1.75 2.41
N VAL A 244 14.68 1.16 1.62
CA VAL A 244 14.37 0.60 0.30
C VAL A 244 14.03 -0.86 0.47
N GLY A 245 12.95 -1.29 -0.13
CA GLY A 245 12.53 -2.69 -0.06
C GLY A 245 11.67 -3.10 -1.24
N ALA A 246 11.36 -4.39 -1.32
CA ALA A 246 10.39 -4.88 -2.28
C ALA A 246 9.00 -4.28 -2.02
N PRO A 247 8.20 -4.05 -3.04
CA PRO A 247 6.82 -3.60 -2.90
C PRO A 247 6.00 -4.53 -1.99
N LYS A 248 4.85 -4.02 -1.48
CA LYS A 248 4.03 -4.75 -0.50
C LYS A 248 3.45 -6.07 -1.03
N SER A 249 3.20 -6.17 -2.33
CA SER A 249 2.61 -7.35 -2.95
C SER A 249 3.37 -7.75 -4.21
N ARG A 250 3.28 -9.04 -4.59
CA ARG A 250 3.84 -9.55 -5.86
C ARG A 250 3.30 -8.79 -7.09
N LYS A 251 2.02 -8.41 -7.08
CA LYS A 251 1.39 -7.64 -8.18
C LYS A 251 1.92 -6.21 -8.30
N SER A 252 2.58 -5.69 -7.27
CA SER A 252 3.25 -4.38 -7.34
C SER A 252 4.58 -4.44 -8.09
N LEU A 253 5.19 -5.63 -8.22
CA LEU A 253 6.28 -5.88 -9.15
C LEU A 253 5.68 -5.99 -10.54
N ARG A 254 5.99 -5.06 -11.42
CA ARG A 254 5.40 -4.97 -12.75
C ARG A 254 6.35 -4.32 -13.74
N LYS A 255 6.20 -4.68 -15.02
CA LYS A 255 6.80 -4.00 -16.17
C LYS A 255 5.65 -3.33 -16.92
N MET A 256 5.82 -2.08 -17.33
CA MET A 256 4.80 -1.31 -18.01
C MET A 256 5.40 -0.58 -19.21
N PRO A 257 4.67 -0.45 -20.32
CA PRO A 257 5.13 0.36 -21.45
C PRO A 257 5.21 1.84 -21.06
N LEU A 258 6.17 2.55 -21.62
CA LEU A 258 6.29 3.99 -21.53
C LEU A 258 5.89 4.63 -22.86
N PRO A 259 5.13 5.73 -22.84
CA PRO A 259 4.94 6.56 -24.02
C PRO A 259 6.25 7.12 -24.56
N ASP A 260 6.37 7.26 -25.88
CA ASP A 260 7.60 7.68 -26.58
C ASP A 260 8.16 9.04 -26.06
N PHE A 261 7.27 9.98 -25.69
CA PHE A 261 7.72 11.27 -25.17
C PHE A 261 8.42 11.13 -23.81
N LEU A 262 8.06 10.15 -22.99
CA LEU A 262 8.75 9.85 -21.72
C LEU A 262 10.12 9.19 -21.98
N LEU A 263 10.24 8.37 -22.99
CA LEU A 263 11.53 7.81 -23.41
C LEU A 263 12.46 8.94 -23.89
N LYS A 264 11.99 9.83 -24.78
CA LYS A 264 12.73 11.03 -25.22
C LYS A 264 13.16 11.91 -24.03
N MET A 265 12.26 12.18 -23.11
CA MET A 265 12.58 12.95 -21.89
C MET A 265 13.66 12.26 -21.05
N SER A 266 13.69 10.92 -20.99
CA SER A 266 14.71 10.15 -20.28
C SER A 266 16.07 10.25 -20.98
N GLU A 267 16.07 10.26 -22.32
CA GLU A 267 17.25 10.43 -23.15
C GLU A 267 17.86 11.83 -22.99
N GLU A 268 17.04 12.87 -23.06
CA GLU A 268 17.44 14.27 -22.81
C GLU A 268 18.02 14.47 -21.39
N ARG A 269 17.61 13.64 -20.44
CA ARG A 269 18.16 13.61 -19.08
C ARG A 269 19.46 12.82 -18.94
N GLY A 270 19.93 12.20 -20.01
CA GLY A 270 21.21 11.51 -20.08
C GLY A 270 21.21 10.07 -19.62
N ILE A 271 20.10 9.31 -19.84
CA ILE A 271 20.04 7.89 -19.51
C ILE A 271 21.18 7.10 -20.17
N SER A 272 21.57 7.47 -21.39
CA SER A 272 22.63 6.79 -22.16
C SER A 272 24.01 6.90 -21.51
N HIS A 273 24.22 7.88 -20.62
CA HIS A 273 25.48 8.11 -19.92
C HIS A 273 25.41 7.83 -18.42
N ALA A 274 24.21 7.50 -17.92
CA ALA A 274 24.00 7.25 -16.49
C ALA A 274 24.33 5.81 -16.12
N SER A 275 24.90 5.60 -14.94
CA SER A 275 25.04 4.24 -14.41
C SER A 275 23.66 3.63 -14.18
N PRO A 276 23.41 2.39 -14.64
CA PRO A 276 22.14 1.69 -14.44
C PRO A 276 21.72 1.59 -12.96
N ASP A 277 22.68 1.58 -12.06
CA ASP A 277 22.47 1.46 -10.62
C ASP A 277 22.15 2.77 -9.91
N HIS A 278 22.39 3.92 -10.55
CA HIS A 278 22.08 5.22 -9.97
C HIS A 278 20.58 5.53 -9.99
N TYR A 279 20.12 6.25 -8.97
CA TYR A 279 18.73 6.67 -8.89
C TYR A 279 18.43 7.85 -9.83
N ILE A 280 17.26 7.84 -10.48
CA ILE A 280 16.88 8.86 -11.48
C ILE A 280 16.67 10.25 -10.86
N PHE A 281 16.13 10.31 -9.66
CA PHE A 281 15.68 11.56 -9.02
C PHE A 281 16.54 12.00 -7.84
N SER A 282 17.74 11.41 -7.67
CA SER A 282 18.71 11.82 -6.66
C SER A 282 20.12 11.74 -7.22
N ASP A 283 21.07 12.28 -6.48
CA ASP A 283 22.47 12.27 -6.88
C ASP A 283 23.14 10.97 -6.39
N GLY A 284 23.31 9.99 -7.30
CA GLY A 284 24.09 8.78 -7.07
C GLY A 284 23.31 7.62 -6.42
N ASP A 285 23.93 7.01 -5.40
CA ASP A 285 23.53 5.69 -4.86
C ASP A 285 22.43 5.72 -3.81
N THR A 286 22.00 6.90 -3.39
CA THR A 286 20.95 7.04 -2.37
C THR A 286 19.59 7.37 -3.00
N PRO A 287 18.49 6.72 -2.57
CA PRO A 287 17.17 7.02 -3.09
C PRO A 287 16.70 8.41 -2.65
N LEU A 288 15.85 9.02 -3.46
CA LEU A 288 15.22 10.28 -3.09
C LEU A 288 14.30 10.09 -1.88
N ASP A 289 14.42 10.98 -0.90
CA ASP A 289 13.46 11.02 0.21
C ASP A 289 12.07 11.42 -0.30
N PRO A 290 11.03 10.58 -0.09
CA PRO A 290 9.67 10.89 -0.48
C PRO A 290 9.15 12.23 0.09
N ARG A 291 9.63 12.66 1.26
CA ARG A 291 9.28 13.96 1.85
C ARG A 291 9.84 15.13 1.05
N CYS A 292 11.07 14.99 0.53
CA CYS A 292 11.67 16.00 -0.32
C CYS A 292 10.89 16.14 -1.64
N PHE A 293 10.50 15.01 -2.24
CA PHE A 293 9.67 15.05 -3.44
C PHE A 293 8.28 15.64 -3.21
N GLN A 294 7.65 15.31 -2.07
CA GLN A 294 6.37 15.91 -1.69
C GLN A 294 6.46 17.44 -1.50
N LYS A 295 7.57 17.95 -0.95
CA LYS A 295 7.79 19.39 -0.84
C LYS A 295 7.88 20.05 -2.22
N LEU A 296 8.63 19.45 -3.15
CA LEU A 296 8.73 19.90 -4.53
C LEU A 296 7.35 19.90 -5.21
N TYR A 297 6.62 18.80 -5.10
CA TYR A 297 5.27 18.68 -5.64
C TYR A 297 4.33 19.79 -5.12
N LYS A 298 4.31 20.05 -3.82
CA LYS A 298 3.49 21.11 -3.24
C LYS A 298 3.91 22.51 -3.71
N LYS A 299 5.21 22.74 -3.88
CA LYS A 299 5.73 23.97 -4.47
C LYS A 299 5.19 24.17 -5.89
N LEU A 300 5.24 23.13 -6.74
CA LEU A 300 4.75 23.19 -8.12
C LEU A 300 3.22 23.35 -8.21
N LEU A 301 2.44 22.75 -7.30
CA LEU A 301 1.00 23.03 -7.22
C LEU A 301 0.72 24.50 -6.94
N LYS A 302 1.49 25.12 -6.03
CA LYS A 302 1.36 26.54 -5.70
C LYS A 302 1.74 27.43 -6.89
N GLU A 303 2.83 27.13 -7.58
CA GLU A 303 3.28 27.84 -8.79
C GLU A 303 2.27 27.71 -9.93
N ALA A 304 1.64 26.54 -10.07
CA ALA A 304 0.57 26.29 -11.04
C ALA A 304 -0.80 26.88 -10.63
N HIS A 305 -0.92 27.52 -9.46
CA HIS A 305 -2.18 28.00 -8.89
C HIS A 305 -3.27 26.92 -8.80
N VAL A 306 -2.87 25.66 -8.54
CA VAL A 306 -3.77 24.51 -8.38
C VAL A 306 -3.95 24.19 -6.90
N GLN A 307 -5.19 23.81 -6.53
CA GLN A 307 -5.53 23.46 -5.16
C GLN A 307 -4.65 22.31 -4.62
N ASP A 308 -4.19 22.43 -3.37
CA ASP A 308 -3.36 21.39 -2.72
C ASP A 308 -4.11 20.08 -2.62
N ARG A 309 -3.53 19.05 -3.21
CA ARG A 309 -3.98 17.65 -3.14
C ARG A 309 -2.79 16.75 -2.81
N LYS A 310 -3.08 15.63 -2.15
CA LYS A 310 -2.04 14.63 -1.87
C LYS A 310 -1.46 14.09 -3.19
N PHE A 311 -0.17 13.77 -3.21
CA PHE A 311 0.50 13.21 -4.40
C PHE A 311 -0.26 12.01 -5.03
N HIS A 312 -0.93 11.22 -4.21
CA HIS A 312 -1.72 10.08 -4.69
C HIS A 312 -2.88 10.47 -5.63
N ALA A 313 -3.31 11.75 -5.62
CA ALA A 313 -4.29 12.26 -6.56
C ALA A 313 -3.82 12.16 -8.02
N ILE A 314 -2.51 12.27 -8.30
CA ILE A 314 -1.94 12.05 -9.64
C ILE A 314 -2.28 10.64 -10.14
N ARG A 315 -2.06 9.63 -9.30
CA ARG A 315 -2.37 8.24 -9.65
C ARG A 315 -3.87 8.01 -9.86
N HIS A 316 -4.70 8.66 -9.07
CA HIS A 316 -6.15 8.63 -9.28
C HIS A 316 -6.53 9.30 -10.61
N THR A 317 -5.90 10.43 -10.93
CA THR A 317 -6.10 11.11 -12.23
C THR A 317 -5.70 10.22 -13.39
N PHE A 318 -4.54 9.55 -13.34
CA PHE A 318 -4.14 8.57 -14.36
C PHE A 318 -5.20 7.50 -14.57
N ALA A 319 -5.70 6.88 -13.50
CA ALA A 319 -6.68 5.82 -13.60
C ALA A 319 -8.03 6.30 -14.16
N THR A 320 -8.49 7.47 -13.71
CA THR A 320 -9.73 8.09 -14.24
C THR A 320 -9.59 8.40 -15.73
N ARG A 321 -8.45 8.98 -16.15
CA ARG A 321 -8.20 9.26 -17.58
C ARG A 321 -8.13 8.00 -18.42
N ALA A 322 -7.48 6.95 -17.93
CA ALA A 322 -7.44 5.66 -18.62
C ALA A 322 -8.85 5.07 -18.81
N LEU A 323 -9.69 5.17 -17.79
CA LEU A 323 -11.10 4.76 -17.88
C LEU A 323 -11.88 5.60 -18.89
N GLU A 324 -11.75 6.92 -18.85
CA GLU A 324 -12.40 7.84 -19.79
C GLU A 324 -11.99 7.56 -21.25
N MET A 325 -10.75 7.12 -21.48
CA MET A 325 -10.25 6.67 -22.78
C MET A 325 -10.71 5.25 -23.17
N GLY A 326 -11.48 4.57 -22.34
CA GLY A 326 -12.02 3.24 -22.64
C GLY A 326 -11.08 2.07 -22.32
N VAL A 327 -9.97 2.32 -21.59
CA VAL A 327 -9.09 1.23 -21.16
C VAL A 327 -9.83 0.34 -20.15
N ASP A 328 -9.76 -0.96 -20.32
CA ASP A 328 -10.45 -1.89 -19.42
C ASP A 328 -9.88 -1.88 -18.00
N VAL A 329 -10.74 -2.14 -17.02
CA VAL A 329 -10.42 -2.04 -15.60
C VAL A 329 -9.33 -3.02 -15.17
N LYS A 330 -9.22 -4.18 -15.82
CA LYS A 330 -8.19 -5.18 -15.50
C LYS A 330 -6.81 -4.67 -15.92
N THR A 331 -6.69 -4.13 -17.14
CA THR A 331 -5.46 -3.50 -17.64
C THR A 331 -5.02 -2.33 -16.74
N ILE A 332 -5.95 -1.45 -16.35
CA ILE A 332 -5.65 -0.36 -15.41
C ILE A 332 -5.16 -0.91 -14.06
N SER A 333 -5.82 -1.94 -13.54
CA SER A 333 -5.41 -2.58 -12.29
C SER A 333 -4.01 -3.18 -12.36
N GLU A 334 -3.63 -3.77 -13.50
CA GLU A 334 -2.30 -4.32 -13.76
C GLU A 334 -1.24 -3.21 -13.87
N LEU A 335 -1.49 -2.17 -14.66
CA LEU A 335 -0.62 -1.00 -14.78
C LEU A 335 -0.38 -0.33 -13.43
N LEU A 336 -1.42 -0.20 -12.62
CA LEU A 336 -1.31 0.35 -11.28
C LEU A 336 -0.66 -0.62 -10.27
N GLY A 337 -0.66 -1.93 -10.53
CA GLY A 337 -0.21 -2.94 -9.57
C GLY A 337 -1.10 -2.99 -8.33
N HIS A 338 -2.41 -3.04 -8.52
CA HIS A 338 -3.37 -3.28 -7.46
C HIS A 338 -3.40 -4.77 -7.09
N SER A 339 -3.52 -5.08 -5.80
CA SER A 339 -3.61 -6.48 -5.34
C SER A 339 -4.91 -7.16 -5.78
N SER A 340 -5.97 -6.38 -6.01
CA SER A 340 -7.28 -6.83 -6.51
C SER A 340 -7.87 -5.79 -7.46
N VAL A 341 -8.53 -6.26 -8.51
CA VAL A 341 -9.30 -5.42 -9.45
C VAL A 341 -10.42 -4.67 -8.73
N SER A 342 -10.96 -5.24 -7.65
CA SER A 342 -12.00 -4.60 -6.82
C SER A 342 -11.56 -3.23 -6.28
N ILE A 343 -10.25 -3.01 -6.05
CA ILE A 343 -9.74 -1.71 -5.60
C ILE A 343 -9.98 -0.66 -6.71
N THR A 344 -9.70 -1.01 -7.96
CA THR A 344 -9.94 -0.12 -9.11
C THR A 344 -11.43 0.13 -9.29
N LEU A 345 -12.25 -0.92 -9.26
CA LEU A 345 -13.71 -0.81 -9.39
C LEU A 345 -14.33 0.09 -8.32
N ASN A 346 -13.98 -0.11 -7.05
CA ASN A 346 -14.56 0.66 -5.94
C ASN A 346 -14.17 2.14 -5.96
N VAL A 347 -12.92 2.43 -6.38
CA VAL A 347 -12.42 3.81 -6.40
C VAL A 347 -12.98 4.60 -7.58
N TYR A 348 -13.29 3.94 -8.71
CA TYR A 348 -13.68 4.60 -9.97
C TYR A 348 -15.09 4.26 -10.43
N SER A 349 -15.97 3.87 -9.50
CA SER A 349 -17.37 3.47 -9.81
C SER A 349 -18.18 4.52 -10.57
N HIS A 350 -17.96 5.83 -10.30
CA HIS A 350 -18.64 6.92 -11.00
C HIS A 350 -18.25 6.99 -12.49
N SER A 351 -16.95 6.94 -12.81
CA SER A 351 -16.46 6.92 -14.20
C SER A 351 -16.94 5.68 -14.96
N LEU A 352 -17.14 4.55 -14.26
CA LEU A 352 -17.73 3.35 -14.85
C LEU A 352 -19.21 3.52 -15.22
N MET A 353 -19.96 4.38 -14.52
CA MET A 353 -21.35 4.66 -14.86
C MET A 353 -21.45 5.43 -16.18
N GLU A 354 -20.56 6.39 -16.42
CA GLU A 354 -20.51 7.12 -17.71
C GLU A 354 -20.16 6.17 -18.88
N GLN A 355 -19.22 5.26 -18.67
CA GLN A 355 -18.89 4.22 -19.66
C GLN A 355 -20.08 3.29 -19.94
N LYS A 356 -20.86 2.91 -18.92
CA LYS A 356 -22.08 2.13 -19.10
C LYS A 356 -23.08 2.87 -19.96
N LYS A 357 -23.30 4.17 -19.71
CA LYS A 357 -24.16 5.02 -20.54
C LYS A 357 -23.68 5.05 -21.98
N ALA A 358 -22.38 5.33 -22.21
CA ALA A 358 -21.80 5.35 -23.54
C ALA A 358 -21.89 3.97 -24.27
N ALA A 359 -21.78 2.87 -23.53
CA ALA A 359 -21.96 1.53 -24.10
C ALA A 359 -23.43 1.31 -24.54
N ILE A 360 -24.40 1.68 -23.72
CA ILE A 360 -25.82 1.59 -24.07
C ILE A 360 -26.15 2.47 -25.28
N GLU A 361 -25.55 3.67 -25.36
CA GLU A 361 -25.71 4.56 -26.53
C GLU A 361 -25.24 3.90 -27.84
N LYS A 362 -24.11 3.15 -27.79
CA LYS A 362 -23.64 2.35 -28.94
C LYS A 362 -24.66 1.27 -29.36
N PHE A 363 -25.31 0.60 -28.40
CA PHE A 363 -26.38 -0.35 -28.73
C PHE A 363 -27.59 0.34 -29.35
N ASN A 364 -27.95 1.52 -28.87
CA ASN A 364 -29.04 2.33 -29.45
C ASN A 364 -28.72 2.70 -30.90
N HIS A 365 -27.48 3.16 -31.17
CA HIS A 365 -27.01 3.48 -32.53
C HIS A 365 -27.03 2.24 -33.45
N MET A 366 -26.58 1.09 -32.95
CA MET A 366 -26.61 -0.18 -33.70
C MET A 366 -28.06 -0.58 -34.04
N TYR A 367 -28.99 -0.41 -33.12
CA TYR A 367 -30.43 -0.67 -33.36
C TYR A 367 -30.98 0.24 -34.46
N LEU A 368 -30.69 1.53 -34.44
CA LEU A 368 -31.15 2.49 -35.45
C LEU A 368 -30.58 2.16 -36.84
N LEU A 369 -29.29 1.81 -36.94
CA LEU A 369 -28.65 1.36 -38.20
C LEU A 369 -29.32 0.10 -38.73
N ASN A 370 -29.67 -0.86 -37.88
CA ASN A 370 -30.37 -2.07 -38.30
C ASN A 370 -31.79 -1.79 -38.79
N MET A 371 -32.46 -0.82 -38.23
CA MET A 371 -33.82 -0.40 -38.70
C MET A 371 -33.74 0.33 -40.03
N GLU A 372 -32.75 1.18 -40.25
CA GLU A 372 -32.52 1.85 -41.53
C GLU A 372 -32.17 0.84 -42.63
N THR A 373 -31.31 -0.16 -42.35
CA THR A 373 -30.99 -1.22 -43.29
C THR A 373 -32.17 -2.16 -43.57
N ALA A 374 -33.04 -2.40 -42.58
CA ALA A 374 -34.24 -3.21 -42.79
C ALA A 374 -35.32 -2.46 -43.63
N ALA A 375 -35.35 -1.12 -43.59
CA ALA A 375 -36.23 -0.30 -44.41
C ALA A 375 -35.77 -0.22 -45.88
N ILE A 376 -34.54 -0.61 -46.19
CA ILE A 376 -33.98 -0.62 -47.56
C ILE A 376 -34.03 -2.03 -48.18
N ALA A 377 -34.51 -3.06 -47.47
CA ALA A 377 -34.63 -4.42 -48.03
C ALA A 377 -35.68 -4.48 -49.14
N PRO A 378 -35.35 -4.98 -50.36
CA PRO A 378 -36.29 -5.08 -51.44
C PRO A 378 -37.33 -6.17 -51.22
N ASP A 379 -38.45 -6.00 -51.89
CA ASP A 379 -39.70 -6.75 -51.95
C ASP A 379 -39.70 -8.23 -51.54
N PRO A 380 -40.84 -8.73 -51.03
CA PRO A 380 -40.95 -10.14 -50.60
C PRO A 380 -40.74 -11.10 -51.76
N VAL A 381 -39.93 -12.10 -51.56
CA VAL A 381 -39.75 -13.24 -52.49
C VAL A 381 -41.10 -13.82 -52.85
N PRO A 382 -41.41 -13.98 -54.17
CA PRO A 382 -42.72 -14.49 -54.59
C PRO A 382 -42.95 -15.92 -54.07
N ALA A 383 -44.16 -16.11 -53.52
CA ALA A 383 -44.63 -17.37 -52.98
C ALA A 383 -44.44 -18.52 -53.97
N PHE A 384 -43.79 -19.61 -53.59
CA PHE A 384 -43.74 -20.86 -54.33
C PHE A 384 -45.20 -21.33 -54.58
N LYS A 385 -45.60 -21.36 -55.86
CA LYS A 385 -46.82 -22.06 -56.30
C LYS A 385 -46.64 -23.55 -56.00
N LYS A 386 -47.57 -24.08 -55.18
CA LYS A 386 -47.74 -25.53 -55.04
C LYS A 386 -48.10 -26.07 -56.43
N ILE A 387 -47.27 -26.96 -56.94
CA ILE A 387 -47.63 -27.80 -58.09
C ILE A 387 -48.44 -28.95 -57.50
N THR A 388 -49.69 -29.05 -57.96
CA THR A 388 -50.60 -30.21 -57.79
C THR A 388 -50.09 -31.40 -58.55
#